data_87ab7e96e2aecc1f413292856fb17ce6
#
_entry.id   87ab7e96e2aecc1f413292856fb17ce6
#
_cell.length_a   1.000
_cell.length_b   1.000
_cell.length_c   1.000
_cell.angle_alpha   90.00
_cell.angle_beta   90.00
_cell.angle_gamma   90.00
#
_symmetry.space_group_name_H-M   'P 1'
#
loop_
_entity.id
_entity.type
_entity.pdbx_description
1 polymer ?
#
loop_
_entity_poly.entity_id
_entity_poly.type
_entity_poly.pdbx_seq_one_letter_code
_entity_poly.pdbx_strand_id
1 'polypeptide(L)'
;MTLTKTSAAAAALSSLLVAGAAHAGDTKVLDHHVANMKSGNLEGVMSDYAPDAVVVAPPGLAGNKGVFVGADTRKLFSVLTDKDHVPGNKTMQFHYENAGADTTIMHWVQFKGTAQEVSGYDVFVVRAGKVVFQTVVVTPSSK
;
A
#
# COMPACT_ATOMS: atom_id res chain seq x y z
N MET A 1 70.33 13.39 25.04
CA MET A 1 69.71 12.84 23.81
C MET A 1 68.46 12.06 24.24
N THR A 2 67.31 12.70 24.24
CA THR A 2 66.07 12.15 24.80
C THR A 2 65.10 11.90 23.59
N LEU A 3 64.84 10.63 23.35
CA LEU A 3 63.85 10.22 22.32
C LEU A 3 62.44 10.31 22.86
N THR A 4 61.63 11.20 22.30
CA THR A 4 60.20 11.24 22.54
C THR A 4 59.47 10.22 21.65
N LYS A 5 58.82 9.26 22.31
CA LYS A 5 57.91 8.32 21.65
C LYS A 5 56.56 8.96 21.38
N THR A 6 56.23 9.15 20.10
CA THR A 6 54.91 9.62 19.67
C THR A 6 53.98 8.38 19.58
N SER A 7 52.99 8.34 20.47
CA SER A 7 51.92 7.33 20.38
C SER A 7 50.87 7.80 19.38
N ALA A 8 50.70 7.05 18.30
CA ALA A 8 49.58 7.23 17.36
C ALA A 8 48.35 6.50 17.95
N ALA A 9 47.35 7.30 18.31
CA ALA A 9 46.03 6.79 18.66
C ALA A 9 45.25 6.45 17.38
N ALA A 10 45.04 5.17 17.13
CA ALA A 10 44.17 4.69 16.09
C ALA A 10 42.71 4.86 16.53
N ALA A 11 42.00 5.83 15.96
CA ALA A 11 40.56 5.96 16.11
C ALA A 11 39.86 4.91 15.26
N ALA A 12 39.33 3.88 15.92
CA ALA A 12 38.44 2.90 15.28
C ALA A 12 37.08 3.55 15.05
N LEU A 13 36.78 3.91 13.80
CA LEU A 13 35.41 4.22 13.39
C LEU A 13 34.59 2.92 13.39
N SER A 14 33.84 2.70 14.46
CA SER A 14 32.77 1.69 14.46
C SER A 14 31.62 2.19 13.62
N SER A 15 31.58 1.77 12.35
CA SER A 15 30.40 1.92 11.53
C SER A 15 29.30 1.01 12.10
N LEU A 16 28.34 1.57 12.84
CA LEU A 16 27.08 0.90 13.13
C LEU A 16 26.37 0.68 11.80
N LEU A 17 26.48 -0.50 11.23
CA LEU A 17 25.50 -1.01 10.30
C LEU A 17 24.19 -1.17 11.10
N VAL A 18 23.32 -0.19 11.03
CA VAL A 18 21.90 -0.37 11.31
C VAL A 18 21.39 -1.25 10.17
N ALA A 19 21.45 -2.57 10.38
CA ALA A 19 20.68 -3.50 9.58
C ALA A 19 19.21 -3.14 9.86
N GLY A 20 18.64 -2.30 9.01
CA GLY A 20 17.20 -2.06 8.99
C GLY A 20 16.56 -3.44 8.85
N ALA A 21 15.91 -3.93 9.90
CA ALA A 21 15.04 -5.08 9.79
C ALA A 21 14.12 -4.78 8.59
N ALA A 22 14.20 -5.59 7.54
CA ALA A 22 13.25 -5.52 6.43
C ALA A 22 11.88 -5.74 7.07
N HIS A 23 11.16 -4.65 7.33
CA HIS A 23 9.79 -4.74 7.74
C HIS A 23 9.07 -5.34 6.54
N ALA A 24 8.69 -6.59 6.64
CA ALA A 24 7.58 -7.10 5.84
C ALA A 24 6.50 -6.03 5.93
N GLY A 25 6.14 -5.42 4.79
CA GLY A 25 5.28 -4.23 4.77
C GLY A 25 4.16 -4.41 5.78
N ASP A 26 3.86 -3.38 6.56
CA ASP A 26 2.94 -3.50 7.70
C ASP A 26 1.55 -3.88 7.16
N THR A 27 1.30 -5.19 7.06
CA THR A 27 0.04 -5.73 6.53
C THR A 27 -1.16 -5.38 7.41
N LYS A 28 -0.95 -4.95 8.65
CA LYS A 28 -2.05 -4.58 9.56
C LYS A 28 -2.89 -3.41 9.02
N VAL A 29 -2.23 -2.38 8.46
CA VAL A 29 -2.96 -1.27 7.85
C VAL A 29 -3.68 -1.74 6.60
N LEU A 30 -3.10 -2.67 5.83
CA LEU A 30 -3.73 -3.22 4.64
C LEU A 30 -4.89 -4.16 4.98
N ASP A 31 -4.78 -4.96 6.03
CA ASP A 31 -5.88 -5.78 6.54
C ASP A 31 -7.06 -4.92 7.00
N HIS A 32 -6.76 -3.80 7.70
CA HIS A 32 -7.76 -2.82 8.11
C HIS A 32 -8.42 -2.15 6.88
N HIS A 33 -7.61 -1.76 5.89
CA HIS A 33 -8.08 -1.20 4.62
C HIS A 33 -9.06 -2.16 3.94
N VAL A 34 -8.68 -3.44 3.74
CA VAL A 34 -9.55 -4.44 3.09
C VAL A 34 -10.84 -4.66 3.88
N ALA A 35 -10.77 -4.74 5.21
CA ALA A 35 -11.96 -4.91 6.04
C ALA A 35 -12.94 -3.74 5.87
N ASN A 36 -12.43 -2.50 5.83
CA ASN A 36 -13.25 -1.30 5.61
C ASN A 36 -13.79 -1.21 4.18
N MET A 37 -13.01 -1.60 3.17
CA MET A 37 -13.49 -1.72 1.79
C MET A 37 -14.67 -2.72 1.70
N LYS A 38 -14.54 -3.89 2.29
CA LYS A 38 -15.60 -4.91 2.31
C LYS A 38 -16.86 -4.48 3.03
N SER A 39 -16.71 -3.73 4.12
CA SER A 39 -17.84 -3.22 4.91
C SER A 39 -18.46 -1.94 4.34
N GLY A 40 -17.82 -1.28 3.37
CA GLY A 40 -18.25 0.00 2.81
C GLY A 40 -18.01 1.17 3.78
N ASN A 41 -17.02 1.06 4.66
CA ASN A 41 -16.68 2.07 5.65
C ASN A 41 -15.64 3.05 5.09
N LEU A 42 -16.11 4.12 4.44
CA LEU A 42 -15.24 5.15 3.86
C LEU A 42 -14.30 5.79 4.89
N GLU A 43 -14.79 6.12 6.08
CA GLU A 43 -13.97 6.77 7.11
C GLU A 43 -12.85 5.84 7.60
N GLY A 44 -13.16 4.55 7.75
CA GLY A 44 -12.16 3.54 8.07
C GLY A 44 -11.08 3.45 7.01
N VAL A 45 -11.47 3.40 5.72
CA VAL A 45 -10.51 3.41 4.60
C VAL A 45 -9.66 4.67 4.64
N MET A 46 -10.27 5.85 4.77
CA MET A 46 -9.53 7.12 4.78
C MET A 46 -8.55 7.24 5.96
N SER A 47 -8.86 6.58 7.08
CA SER A 47 -7.97 6.58 8.24
C SER A 47 -6.65 5.85 8.00
N ASP A 48 -6.57 5.00 6.98
CA ASP A 48 -5.37 4.24 6.62
C ASP A 48 -4.37 5.05 5.79
N TYR A 49 -4.81 6.16 5.20
CA TYR A 49 -3.99 6.97 4.28
C TYR A 49 -3.34 8.16 4.97
N ALA A 50 -2.13 8.49 4.50
CA ALA A 50 -1.49 9.76 4.84
C ALA A 50 -2.26 10.94 4.21
N PRO A 51 -2.22 12.14 4.83
CA PRO A 51 -2.96 13.32 4.30
C PRO A 51 -2.55 13.73 2.89
N ASP A 52 -1.34 13.40 2.47
CA ASP A 52 -0.73 13.70 1.17
C ASP A 52 -0.58 12.45 0.27
N ALA A 53 -1.25 11.36 0.63
CA ALA A 53 -1.16 10.11 -0.12
C ALA A 53 -1.53 10.30 -1.59
N VAL A 54 -0.88 9.52 -2.45
CA VAL A 54 -1.15 9.46 -3.88
C VAL A 54 -1.76 8.11 -4.23
N VAL A 55 -2.90 8.11 -4.91
CA VAL A 55 -3.52 6.90 -5.44
C VAL A 55 -3.64 7.02 -6.95
N VAL A 56 -3.13 6.02 -7.66
CA VAL A 56 -3.25 5.88 -9.11
C VAL A 56 -4.26 4.77 -9.39
N ALA A 57 -5.29 5.07 -10.16
CA ALA A 57 -6.35 4.13 -10.50
C ALA A 57 -6.72 4.24 -11.98
N PRO A 58 -7.27 3.19 -12.61
CA PRO A 58 -7.73 3.26 -13.98
C PRO A 58 -8.72 4.41 -14.17
N PRO A 59 -8.59 5.21 -15.25
CA PRO A 59 -9.61 6.19 -15.61
C PRO A 59 -10.98 5.50 -15.73
N GLY A 60 -12.02 6.17 -15.26
CA GLY A 60 -13.38 5.64 -15.28
C GLY A 60 -13.87 5.06 -13.95
N LEU A 61 -12.97 4.72 -13.00
CA LEU A 61 -13.40 4.25 -11.67
C LEU A 61 -14.10 5.35 -10.84
N ALA A 62 -13.56 6.56 -10.87
CA ALA A 62 -14.16 7.73 -10.21
C ALA A 62 -14.03 8.97 -11.10
N GLY A 63 -14.66 8.93 -12.27
CA GLY A 63 -14.55 9.97 -13.30
C GLY A 63 -13.32 9.77 -14.20
N ASN A 64 -12.94 10.82 -14.94
CA ASN A 64 -11.87 10.72 -15.95
C ASN A 64 -10.44 10.86 -15.38
N LYS A 65 -10.29 11.09 -14.09
CA LYS A 65 -8.97 11.19 -13.45
C LYS A 65 -8.39 9.80 -13.20
N GLY A 66 -7.09 9.66 -13.43
CA GLY A 66 -6.32 8.46 -13.07
C GLY A 66 -5.41 8.66 -11.85
N VAL A 67 -5.28 9.90 -11.35
CA VAL A 67 -4.43 10.22 -10.19
C VAL A 67 -5.20 11.06 -9.19
N PHE A 68 -5.16 10.63 -7.93
CA PHE A 68 -5.82 11.27 -6.79
C PHE A 68 -4.77 11.58 -5.72
N VAL A 69 -4.74 12.81 -5.23
CA VAL A 69 -3.72 13.28 -4.26
C VAL A 69 -4.42 13.90 -3.05
N GLY A 70 -3.96 13.52 -1.86
CA GLY A 70 -4.43 14.08 -0.61
C GLY A 70 -5.96 13.98 -0.47
N ALA A 71 -6.65 15.08 -0.28
CA ALA A 71 -8.10 15.11 -0.09
C ALA A 71 -8.92 14.54 -1.28
N ASP A 72 -8.34 14.51 -2.49
CA ASP A 72 -9.02 13.94 -3.67
C ASP A 72 -9.13 12.41 -3.59
N THR A 73 -8.28 11.74 -2.82
CA THR A 73 -8.38 10.28 -2.60
C THR A 73 -9.74 9.88 -2.03
N ARG A 74 -10.33 10.75 -1.22
CA ARG A 74 -11.67 10.54 -0.67
C ARG A 74 -12.74 10.39 -1.76
N LYS A 75 -12.62 11.13 -2.86
CA LYS A 75 -13.57 11.04 -3.99
C LYS A 75 -13.51 9.67 -4.66
N LEU A 76 -12.30 9.13 -4.83
CA LEU A 76 -12.11 7.78 -5.34
C LEU A 76 -12.73 6.74 -4.40
N PHE A 77 -12.38 6.80 -3.11
CA PHE A 77 -12.84 5.80 -2.16
C PHE A 77 -14.34 5.92 -1.84
N SER A 78 -14.97 7.10 -1.99
CA SER A 78 -16.42 7.20 -1.88
C SER A 78 -17.15 6.35 -2.92
N VAL A 79 -16.59 6.21 -4.12
CA VAL A 79 -17.11 5.32 -5.17
C VAL A 79 -16.75 3.86 -4.89
N LEU A 80 -15.48 3.58 -4.51
CA LEU A 80 -15.00 2.23 -4.31
C LEU A 80 -15.59 1.54 -3.06
N THR A 81 -15.98 2.29 -2.04
CA THR A 81 -16.65 1.75 -0.84
C THR A 81 -18.17 1.67 -0.97
N ASP A 82 -18.74 2.25 -2.02
CA ASP A 82 -20.17 2.17 -2.28
C ASP A 82 -20.55 0.74 -2.66
N LYS A 83 -21.36 0.10 -1.83
CA LYS A 83 -21.77 -1.32 -1.96
C LYS A 83 -22.66 -1.57 -3.18
N ASP A 84 -23.36 -0.57 -3.64
CA ASP A 84 -24.21 -0.66 -4.82
C ASP A 84 -23.37 -0.47 -6.10
N HIS A 85 -22.32 0.35 -6.02
CA HIS A 85 -21.40 0.59 -7.13
C HIS A 85 -20.36 -0.52 -7.29
N VAL A 86 -19.81 -1.03 -6.17
CA VAL A 86 -18.79 -2.09 -6.15
C VAL A 86 -19.23 -3.25 -5.26
N PRO A 87 -20.30 -3.98 -5.64
CA PRO A 87 -20.82 -5.09 -4.85
C PRO A 87 -19.82 -6.25 -4.68
N GLY A 88 -18.80 -6.31 -5.53
CA GLY A 88 -17.74 -7.32 -5.49
C GLY A 88 -16.84 -7.23 -4.27
N ASN A 89 -16.71 -6.06 -3.64
CA ASN A 89 -15.81 -5.89 -2.48
C ASN A 89 -16.07 -6.91 -1.38
N LYS A 90 -17.31 -7.20 -1.05
CA LYS A 90 -17.65 -8.18 0.00
C LYS A 90 -17.26 -9.62 -0.35
N THR A 91 -17.06 -9.93 -1.63
CA THR A 91 -16.64 -11.27 -2.11
C THR A 91 -15.14 -11.37 -2.29
N MET A 92 -14.41 -10.27 -2.12
CA MET A 92 -12.98 -10.18 -2.43
C MET A 92 -12.16 -11.18 -1.62
N GLN A 93 -11.38 -11.99 -2.33
CA GLN A 93 -10.30 -12.80 -1.80
C GLN A 93 -8.99 -12.13 -2.19
N PHE A 94 -7.98 -12.21 -1.33
CA PHE A 94 -6.71 -11.54 -1.57
C PHE A 94 -5.56 -12.29 -0.92
N HIS A 95 -4.34 -12.00 -1.38
CA HIS A 95 -3.10 -12.38 -0.71
C HIS A 95 -2.05 -11.29 -0.95
N TYR A 96 -1.04 -11.26 -0.08
CA TYR A 96 0.04 -10.31 -0.16
C TYR A 96 1.31 -10.94 -0.69
N GLU A 97 2.05 -10.13 -1.45
CA GLU A 97 3.41 -10.37 -1.88
C GLU A 97 4.29 -9.23 -1.39
N ASN A 98 5.41 -9.55 -0.75
CA ASN A 98 6.36 -8.54 -0.32
C ASN A 98 7.23 -8.10 -1.50
N ALA A 99 7.20 -6.82 -1.85
CA ALA A 99 7.98 -6.25 -2.95
C ALA A 99 9.14 -5.35 -2.48
N GLY A 100 9.33 -5.20 -1.17
CA GLY A 100 10.41 -4.37 -0.61
C GLY A 100 10.16 -3.99 0.85
N ALA A 101 11.02 -3.13 1.40
CA ALA A 101 10.98 -2.78 2.83
C ALA A 101 9.67 -2.08 3.26
N ASP A 102 9.08 -1.26 2.39
CA ASP A 102 7.85 -0.50 2.64
C ASP A 102 6.77 -0.74 1.58
N THR A 103 6.99 -1.72 0.69
CA THR A 103 6.15 -1.97 -0.48
C THR A 103 5.54 -3.36 -0.43
N THR A 104 4.23 -3.44 -0.59
CA THR A 104 3.46 -4.69 -0.63
C THR A 104 2.58 -4.70 -1.87
N ILE A 105 2.54 -5.82 -2.57
CA ILE A 105 1.57 -6.07 -3.64
C ILE A 105 0.42 -6.88 -3.04
N MET A 106 -0.80 -6.43 -3.24
CA MET A 106 -2.02 -7.18 -2.89
C MET A 106 -2.66 -7.67 -4.17
N HIS A 107 -2.62 -8.96 -4.40
CA HIS A 107 -3.38 -9.61 -5.47
C HIS A 107 -4.79 -9.86 -4.97
N TRP A 108 -5.80 -9.51 -5.77
CA TRP A 108 -7.19 -9.67 -5.38
C TRP A 108 -8.06 -10.25 -6.51
N VAL A 109 -9.15 -10.90 -6.11
CA VAL A 109 -10.18 -11.38 -7.01
C VAL A 109 -11.55 -11.19 -6.36
N GLN A 110 -12.51 -10.73 -7.13
CA GLN A 110 -13.92 -10.58 -6.76
C GLN A 110 -14.75 -11.54 -7.57
N PHE A 111 -15.85 -12.06 -7.01
CA PHE A 111 -16.78 -13.02 -7.65
C PHE A 111 -16.07 -14.27 -8.20
N LYS A 112 -15.04 -14.75 -7.51
CA LYS A 112 -14.21 -15.86 -7.95
C LYS A 112 -15.02 -17.07 -8.38
N GLY A 113 -14.71 -17.60 -9.57
CA GLY A 113 -15.37 -18.79 -10.14
C GLY A 113 -16.74 -18.52 -10.77
N THR A 114 -17.12 -17.26 -10.97
CA THR A 114 -18.37 -16.88 -11.64
C THR A 114 -18.09 -16.18 -12.98
N ALA A 115 -19.13 -16.02 -13.80
CA ALA A 115 -19.03 -15.25 -15.04
C ALA A 115 -18.72 -13.75 -14.82
N GLN A 116 -18.83 -13.27 -13.59
CA GLN A 116 -18.60 -11.89 -13.18
C GLN A 116 -17.22 -11.70 -12.53
N GLU A 117 -16.37 -12.73 -12.57
CA GLU A 117 -15.03 -12.66 -11.95
C GLU A 117 -14.23 -11.48 -12.48
N VAL A 118 -13.73 -10.67 -11.54
CA VAL A 118 -12.81 -9.56 -11.78
C VAL A 118 -11.62 -9.75 -10.88
N SER A 119 -10.43 -9.58 -11.41
CA SER A 119 -9.18 -9.68 -10.66
C SER A 119 -8.25 -8.52 -10.94
N GLY A 120 -7.26 -8.37 -10.10
CA GLY A 120 -6.25 -7.35 -10.25
C GLY A 120 -5.21 -7.41 -9.15
N TYR A 121 -4.43 -6.38 -9.08
CA TYR A 121 -3.49 -6.18 -7.98
C TYR A 121 -3.34 -4.70 -7.66
N ASP A 122 -3.03 -4.43 -6.41
CA ASP A 122 -2.69 -3.11 -5.92
C ASP A 122 -1.25 -3.13 -5.39
N VAL A 123 -0.49 -2.10 -5.68
CA VAL A 123 0.82 -1.89 -5.05
C VAL A 123 0.67 -0.82 -4.00
N PHE A 124 1.03 -1.13 -2.76
CA PHE A 124 1.00 -0.21 -1.64
C PHE A 124 2.40 0.13 -1.17
N VAL A 125 2.63 1.40 -0.87
CA VAL A 125 3.78 1.86 -0.08
C VAL A 125 3.26 2.33 1.27
N VAL A 126 3.74 1.70 2.35
CA VAL A 126 3.32 1.99 3.72
C VAL A 126 4.49 2.58 4.49
N ARG A 127 4.29 3.74 5.11
CA ARG A 127 5.28 4.41 5.96
C ARG A 127 4.62 4.91 7.23
N ALA A 128 5.27 4.67 8.36
CA ALA A 128 4.75 5.06 9.68
C ALA A 128 3.29 4.60 9.92
N GLY A 129 2.93 3.39 9.44
CA GLY A 129 1.59 2.82 9.60
C GLY A 129 0.50 3.47 8.74
N LYS A 130 0.88 4.22 7.70
CA LYS A 130 -0.02 4.86 6.74
C LYS A 130 0.34 4.51 5.31
N VAL A 131 -0.67 4.32 4.48
CA VAL A 131 -0.49 4.24 3.02
C VAL A 131 -0.13 5.63 2.51
N VAL A 132 1.05 5.75 1.89
CA VAL A 132 1.50 6.99 1.25
C VAL A 132 1.36 6.93 -0.27
N PHE A 133 1.32 5.72 -0.83
CA PHE A 133 1.09 5.51 -2.25
C PHE A 133 0.32 4.21 -2.47
N GLN A 134 -0.59 4.23 -3.44
CA GLN A 134 -1.27 3.04 -3.96
C GLN A 134 -1.43 3.16 -5.46
N THR A 135 -1.30 2.05 -6.17
CA THR A 135 -1.83 1.91 -7.53
C THR A 135 -2.82 0.77 -7.59
N VAL A 136 -3.92 0.97 -8.27
CA VAL A 136 -4.97 -0.04 -8.51
C VAL A 136 -4.84 -0.50 -9.96
N VAL A 137 -4.65 -1.79 -10.17
CA VAL A 137 -4.58 -2.39 -11.51
C VAL A 137 -5.66 -3.47 -11.63
N VAL A 138 -6.54 -3.29 -12.59
CA VAL A 138 -7.54 -4.31 -12.95
C VAL A 138 -6.98 -5.15 -14.09
N THR A 139 -6.93 -6.46 -13.90
CA THR A 139 -6.46 -7.39 -14.93
C THR A 139 -7.62 -7.72 -15.88
N PRO A 140 -7.42 -7.60 -17.20
CA PRO A 140 -8.44 -8.03 -18.16
C PRO A 140 -8.79 -9.50 -17.95
N SER A 141 -10.08 -9.82 -17.94
CA SER A 141 -10.53 -11.22 -17.92
C SER A 141 -10.03 -11.91 -19.18
N SER A 142 -9.25 -12.97 -19.02
CA SER A 142 -8.98 -13.91 -20.13
C SER A 142 -10.29 -14.65 -20.44
N LYS A 143 -10.97 -14.24 -21.52
CA LYS A 143 -12.08 -14.99 -22.08
C LYS A 143 -11.54 -16.13 -22.93
#